data_683f01e65c6d64092f6d3edc43828b16
#
_entry.id   683f01e65c6d64092f6d3edc43828b16
#
_cell.length_a   1.000
_cell.length_b   1.000
_cell.length_c   1.000
_cell.angle_alpha   90.00
_cell.angle_beta   90.00
_cell.angle_gamma   90.00
#
_symmetry.space_group_name_H-M   'P 1'
#
loop_
_entity.id
_entity.type
_entity.pdbx_description
1 polymer ?
#
loop_
_entity_poly.entity_id
_entity_poly.type
_entity_poly.pdbx_seq_one_letter_code
_entity_poly.pdbx_strand_id
1 'polypeptide(L)'
;TVLVNGGSASAGEIVGAALAENDRATTLGETTFGTGTVLVPFEQPDGSIVLLGTALWLSADGDRLWKEGVEPQIVVELPLTAT
;
A
#
# COMPACT_ATOMS: atom_id res chain seq x y z
N THR A 1 0.50 7.86 15.50
CA THR A 1 0.76 6.44 15.24
C THR A 1 -0.18 5.94 14.17
N VAL A 2 0.37 5.21 13.21
CA VAL A 2 -0.39 4.58 12.12
C VAL A 2 -0.22 3.07 12.24
N LEU A 3 -1.33 2.34 12.32
CA LEU A 3 -1.32 0.90 12.37
C LEU A 3 -1.47 0.34 10.95
N VAL A 4 -0.58 -0.56 10.57
CA VAL A 4 -0.59 -1.20 9.24
C VAL A 4 -0.45 -2.71 9.38
N ASN A 5 -0.96 -3.44 8.41
CA ASN A 5 -0.76 -4.90 8.35
C ASN A 5 -0.80 -5.37 6.89
N GLY A 6 -0.70 -6.68 6.69
CA GLY A 6 -0.71 -7.28 5.36
C GLY A 6 -2.00 -7.06 4.58
N GLY A 7 -3.08 -6.64 5.24
CA GLY A 7 -4.33 -6.26 4.58
C GLY A 7 -4.41 -4.78 4.21
N SER A 8 -3.44 -3.97 4.66
CA SER A 8 -3.40 -2.55 4.27
C SER A 8 -2.93 -2.45 2.82
N ALA A 9 -3.72 -1.81 1.99
CA ALA A 9 -3.46 -1.79 0.56
C ALA A 9 -3.85 -0.46 -0.08
N SER A 10 -3.27 -0.17 -1.24
CA SER A 10 -3.62 0.97 -2.08
C SER A 10 -3.51 2.30 -1.33
N ALA A 11 -4.60 3.07 -1.24
CA ALA A 11 -4.60 4.37 -0.58
C ALA A 11 -4.12 4.31 0.88
N GLY A 12 -4.41 3.21 1.60
CA GLY A 12 -3.91 3.01 2.96
C GLY A 12 -2.40 2.95 3.03
N GLU A 13 -1.76 2.30 2.07
CA GLU A 13 -0.30 2.24 1.98
C GLU A 13 0.28 3.62 1.67
N ILE A 14 -0.35 4.37 0.78
CA ILE A 14 0.11 5.71 0.40
C ILE A 14 0.05 6.66 1.60
N VAL A 15 -1.04 6.64 2.35
CA VAL A 15 -1.18 7.47 3.55
C VAL A 15 -0.13 7.09 4.58
N GLY A 16 0.06 5.79 4.83
CA GLY A 16 1.06 5.32 5.78
C GLY A 16 2.47 5.74 5.40
N ALA A 17 2.84 5.55 4.13
CA ALA A 17 4.16 5.95 3.64
C ALA A 17 4.37 7.47 3.74
N ALA A 18 3.37 8.25 3.35
CA ALA A 18 3.48 9.70 3.37
C ALA A 18 3.67 10.25 4.78
N LEU A 19 2.90 9.72 5.75
CA LEU A 19 3.01 10.16 7.14
C LEU A 19 4.35 9.77 7.76
N ALA A 20 4.82 8.55 7.47
CA ALA A 20 6.08 8.07 8.01
C ALA A 20 7.28 8.81 7.44
N GLU A 21 7.31 9.02 6.12
CA GLU A 21 8.44 9.67 5.45
C GLU A 21 8.53 11.17 5.72
N ASN A 22 7.43 11.80 6.11
CA ASN A 22 7.42 13.19 6.52
C ASN A 22 7.52 13.37 8.04
N ASP A 23 7.88 12.32 8.75
CA ASP A 23 8.07 12.32 10.22
C ASP A 23 6.82 12.79 10.99
N ARG A 24 5.63 12.56 10.44
CA ARG A 24 4.38 12.95 11.08
C ARG A 24 3.76 11.84 11.92
N ALA A 25 4.17 10.61 11.68
CA ALA A 25 3.63 9.45 12.40
C ALA A 25 4.68 8.35 12.49
N THR A 26 4.51 7.50 13.48
CA THR A 26 5.25 6.24 13.59
C THR A 26 4.35 5.12 13.09
N THR A 27 4.83 4.31 12.17
CA THR A 27 4.09 3.15 11.67
C THR A 27 4.40 1.93 12.52
N LEU A 28 3.36 1.16 12.82
CA LEU A 28 3.45 -0.01 13.69
C LEU A 28 2.60 -1.14 13.13
N GLY A 29 3.15 -2.35 13.10
CA GLY A 29 2.42 -3.53 12.66
C GLY A 29 3.24 -4.42 11.75
N GLU A 30 2.67 -4.79 10.61
CA GLU A 30 3.27 -5.68 9.63
C GLU A 30 3.42 -4.98 8.29
N THR A 31 4.32 -5.47 7.43
CA THR A 31 4.49 -4.96 6.07
C THR A 31 3.17 -5.02 5.31
N THR A 32 2.83 -3.96 4.61
CA THR A 32 1.57 -3.85 3.88
C THR A 32 1.55 -4.72 2.62
N PHE A 33 0.39 -4.78 1.97
CA PHE A 33 0.15 -5.71 0.86
C PHE A 33 1.07 -5.49 -0.35
N GLY A 34 1.39 -4.24 -0.65
CA GLY A 34 2.25 -3.96 -1.81
C GLY A 34 1.50 -3.61 -3.08
N THR A 35 0.28 -3.12 -2.97
CA THR A 35 -0.48 -2.60 -4.11
C THR A 35 0.02 -1.20 -4.42
N GLY A 36 0.79 -1.06 -5.48
CA GLY A 36 1.40 0.21 -5.81
C GLY A 36 1.18 0.67 -7.24
N THR A 37 0.15 0.16 -7.91
CA THR A 37 -0.16 0.52 -9.30
C THR A 37 -1.41 1.37 -9.39
N VAL A 38 -1.43 2.27 -10.37
CA VAL A 38 -2.64 3.00 -10.75
C VAL A 38 -3.38 2.19 -11.80
N LEU A 39 -4.62 1.81 -11.52
CA LEU A 39 -5.45 1.05 -12.44
C LEU A 39 -6.36 1.99 -13.23
N VAL A 40 -6.36 1.83 -14.53
CA VAL A 40 -7.22 2.61 -15.43
C VAL A 40 -8.19 1.66 -16.14
N PRO A 41 -9.50 1.94 -16.11
CA PRO A 41 -10.48 1.12 -16.82
C PRO A 41 -10.50 1.45 -18.32
N PHE A 42 -10.48 0.39 -19.15
CA PHE A 42 -10.63 0.50 -20.58
C PHE A 42 -11.88 -0.27 -20.98
N GLU A 43 -12.90 0.44 -21.47
CA GLU A 43 -14.13 -0.21 -21.95
C GLU A 43 -13.92 -0.90 -23.28
N GLN A 44 -14.47 -2.09 -23.41
CA GLN A 44 -14.43 -2.88 -24.63
C GLN A 44 -15.73 -2.72 -25.42
N PRO A 45 -15.71 -2.98 -26.74
CA PRO A 45 -16.93 -2.83 -27.56
C PRO A 45 -18.11 -3.69 -27.10
N ASP A 46 -17.85 -4.81 -26.41
CA ASP A 46 -18.88 -5.70 -25.89
C ASP A 46 -19.44 -5.29 -24.53
N GLY A 47 -19.00 -4.17 -23.98
CA GLY A 47 -19.42 -3.68 -22.67
C GLY A 47 -18.59 -4.18 -21.50
N SER A 48 -17.61 -5.05 -21.73
CA SER A 48 -16.68 -5.45 -20.67
C SER A 48 -15.64 -4.37 -20.41
N ILE A 49 -14.99 -4.45 -19.25
CA ILE A 49 -13.99 -3.46 -18.85
C ILE A 49 -12.70 -4.20 -18.50
N VAL A 50 -11.57 -3.72 -19.04
CA VAL A 50 -10.23 -4.21 -18.68
C VAL A 50 -9.58 -3.17 -17.78
N LEU A 51 -9.11 -3.60 -16.61
CA LEU A 51 -8.34 -2.75 -15.69
C LEU A 51 -6.86 -3.03 -15.92
N LEU A 52 -6.13 -1.99 -16.29
CA LEU A 52 -4.70 -2.10 -16.53
C LEU A 52 -3.91 -1.20 -15.57
N GLY A 53 -2.79 -1.73 -15.06
CA GLY A 53 -1.84 -0.94 -14.30
C GLY A 53 -1.04 -0.07 -15.27
N THR A 54 -1.23 1.23 -15.23
CA THR A 54 -0.60 2.17 -16.15
C THR A 54 0.53 2.97 -15.52
N ALA A 55 0.64 2.97 -14.19
CA ALA A 55 1.65 3.72 -13.45
C ALA A 55 1.95 3.04 -12.13
N LEU A 56 3.12 3.35 -11.57
CA LEU A 56 3.51 2.91 -10.24
C LEU A 56 3.44 4.08 -9.26
N TRP A 57 2.93 3.82 -8.07
CA TRP A 57 3.02 4.77 -6.97
C TRP A 57 4.43 4.75 -6.39
N LEU A 58 5.00 5.92 -6.20
CA LEU A 58 6.27 6.09 -5.50
C LEU A 58 6.02 6.83 -4.20
N SER A 59 6.79 6.49 -3.16
CA SER A 59 6.78 7.26 -1.93
C SER A 59 7.46 8.62 -2.14
N ALA A 60 7.40 9.49 -1.14
CA ALA A 60 8.07 10.80 -1.20
C ALA A 60 9.58 10.66 -1.43
N ASP A 61 10.19 9.57 -0.96
CA ASP A 61 11.61 9.28 -1.14
C ASP A 61 11.90 8.55 -2.46
N GLY A 62 10.90 8.31 -3.28
CA GLY A 62 11.05 7.64 -4.57
C GLY A 62 10.99 6.11 -4.50
N ASP A 63 10.63 5.54 -3.35
CA ASP A 63 10.53 4.10 -3.19
C ASP A 63 9.24 3.56 -3.81
N ARG A 64 9.36 2.41 -4.45
CA ARG A 64 8.25 1.75 -5.11
C ARG A 64 7.41 0.96 -4.11
N LEU A 65 6.09 1.17 -4.09
CA LEU A 65 5.19 0.43 -3.20
C LEU A 65 4.76 -0.92 -3.79
N TRP A 66 4.74 -1.04 -5.12
CA TRP A 66 4.29 -2.25 -5.79
C TRP A 66 5.18 -3.45 -5.46
N LYS A 67 4.56 -4.51 -4.96
CA LYS A 67 5.19 -5.76 -4.47
C LYS A 67 6.05 -5.61 -3.23
N GLU A 68 6.46 -4.41 -2.88
CA GLU A 68 7.33 -4.19 -1.71
C GLU A 68 6.53 -3.78 -0.48
N GLY A 69 5.44 -3.03 -0.68
CA GLY A 69 4.63 -2.52 0.41
C GLY A 69 5.36 -1.47 1.24
N VAL A 70 4.76 -1.13 2.36
CA VAL A 70 5.32 -0.21 3.35
C VAL A 70 5.75 -1.02 4.56
N GLU A 71 7.02 -0.97 4.91
CA GLU A 71 7.52 -1.61 6.14
C GLU A 71 7.22 -0.71 7.34
N PRO A 72 6.62 -1.25 8.41
CA PRO A 72 6.42 -0.47 9.62
C PRO A 72 7.74 -0.18 10.31
N GLN A 73 7.83 0.97 10.96
CA GLN A 73 9.00 1.34 11.76
C GLN A 73 9.14 0.43 12.98
N ILE A 74 8.02 -0.01 13.54
CA ILE A 74 7.98 -0.95 14.64
C ILE A 74 7.19 -2.18 14.19
N VAL A 75 7.86 -3.32 14.06
CA VAL A 75 7.24 -4.57 13.63
C VAL A 75 6.54 -5.24 14.79
N VAL A 76 5.24 -5.48 14.65
CA VAL A 76 4.44 -6.24 15.61
C VAL A 76 3.61 -7.23 14.81
N GLU A 77 3.83 -8.51 15.04
CA GLU A 77 3.08 -9.57 14.38
C GLU A 77 2.01 -10.11 15.30
N LEU A 78 0.79 -10.28 14.75
CA LEU A 78 -0.27 -10.93 15.50
C LEU A 78 -0.09 -12.45 15.41
N PRO A 79 -0.29 -13.18 16.52
CA PRO A 79 -0.32 -14.65 16.46
C PRO A 79 -1.42 -15.12 15.51
N LEU A 80 -1.21 -16.25 14.83
CA LEU A 80 -2.21 -16.82 13.92
C LEU A 80 -3.54 -17.13 14.60
N THR A 81 -3.53 -17.30 15.92
CA THR A 81 -4.74 -17.56 16.71
C THR A 81 -5.43 -16.31 17.20
N ALA A 82 -4.84 -15.11 16.99
CA ALA A 82 -5.43 -13.84 17.37
C ALA A 82 -6.37 -13.37 16.25
N THR A 83 -7.58 -13.00 16.61
CA THR A 83 -8.57 -12.49 15.65
C THR A 83 -9.09 -11.15 16.11
#